data_0c717cf463c236eda63b960e5c5c2be0
#
_entry.id   0c717cf463c236eda63b960e5c5c2be0
#
_cell.length_a   1.000
_cell.length_b   1.000
_cell.length_c   1.000
_cell.angle_alpha   90.00
_cell.angle_beta   90.00
_cell.angle_gamma   90.00
#
_symmetry.space_group_name_H-M   'P 1'
#
loop_
_entity.id
_entity.type
_entity.pdbx_description
1 polymer ?
#
loop_
_entity_poly.entity_id
_entity_poly.type
_entity_poly.pdbx_seq_one_letter_code
_entity_poly.pdbx_strand_id
1 'polypeptide(L)'
;MEPLILQTASEDAGKRLDAWLAEQTELTRSAVQKLMEEGRVTAAGKPLAKNTRLTGGETVSVELPEPEAVDIVPQNIPLDVVYEDEDVIVVNKPKGLVVHPAPGHPDGTLVNALLYHCGDSLSGINGELRPGIVHRIDRDTSGLIIAAKNDFAHVKLAEQLQDHTLARTYRCIVTGNLREDNGTVIAPIGRCPADRK
;
A
#
# COMPACT_ATOMS: atom_id res chain seq x y z
N MET A 1 -6.84 -21.22 -1.12
CA MET A 1 -5.80 -21.28 -0.06
C MET A 1 -6.35 -22.05 1.14
N GLU A 2 -5.53 -22.87 1.84
CA GLU A 2 -5.99 -23.54 3.06
C GLU A 2 -6.26 -22.52 4.17
N PRO A 3 -7.31 -22.72 5.00
CA PRO A 3 -7.59 -21.82 6.10
C PRO A 3 -6.47 -21.84 7.15
N LEU A 4 -6.13 -20.69 7.68
CA LEU A 4 -5.21 -20.59 8.81
C LEU A 4 -5.92 -21.04 10.08
N ILE A 5 -5.40 -22.09 10.72
CA ILE A 5 -5.97 -22.64 11.94
C ILE A 5 -5.09 -22.26 13.13
N LEU A 6 -5.69 -21.58 14.10
CA LEU A 6 -5.02 -21.10 15.30
C LEU A 6 -5.74 -21.65 16.54
N GLN A 7 -4.96 -22.07 17.54
CA GLN A 7 -5.51 -22.56 18.80
C GLN A 7 -5.22 -21.55 19.92
N THR A 8 -6.28 -21.14 20.63
CA THR A 8 -6.14 -20.22 21.76
C THR A 8 -5.67 -20.97 23.01
N ALA A 9 -4.84 -20.32 23.82
CA ALA A 9 -4.46 -20.84 25.12
C ALA A 9 -5.48 -20.45 26.20
N SER A 10 -5.45 -21.12 27.34
CA SER A 10 -6.33 -20.78 28.48
C SER A 10 -6.11 -19.35 28.99
N GLU A 11 -4.91 -18.83 28.86
CA GLU A 11 -4.51 -17.46 29.23
C GLU A 11 -5.03 -16.37 28.27
N ASP A 12 -5.55 -16.78 27.11
CA ASP A 12 -6.16 -15.85 26.14
C ASP A 12 -7.61 -15.56 26.46
N ALA A 13 -8.20 -16.25 27.46
CA ALA A 13 -9.58 -16.03 27.87
C ALA A 13 -9.84 -14.55 28.22
N GLY A 14 -10.95 -14.02 27.70
CA GLY A 14 -11.35 -12.61 27.89
C GLY A 14 -10.71 -11.63 26.91
N LYS A 15 -9.64 -11.97 26.20
CA LYS A 15 -9.06 -11.12 25.12
C LYS A 15 -10.08 -10.95 23.99
N ARG A 16 -10.01 -9.81 23.33
CA ARG A 16 -10.81 -9.61 22.12
C ARG A 16 -10.19 -10.39 20.97
N LEU A 17 -11.03 -11.13 20.25
CA LEU A 17 -10.59 -11.97 19.13
C LEU A 17 -9.90 -11.18 18.03
N ASP A 18 -10.40 -9.98 17.69
CA ASP A 18 -9.81 -9.11 16.65
C ASP A 18 -8.39 -8.64 17.01
N ALA A 19 -8.13 -8.39 18.27
CA ALA A 19 -6.81 -7.99 18.76
C ALA A 19 -5.86 -9.20 18.81
N TRP A 20 -6.33 -10.30 19.37
CA TRP A 20 -5.54 -11.54 19.47
C TRP A 20 -5.13 -12.08 18.10
N LEU A 21 -6.05 -12.12 17.12
CA LEU A 21 -5.72 -12.53 15.75
C LEU A 21 -4.67 -11.61 15.10
N ALA A 22 -4.75 -10.30 15.32
CA ALA A 22 -3.75 -9.35 14.81
C ALA A 22 -2.35 -9.55 15.46
N GLU A 23 -2.30 -10.05 16.71
CA GLU A 23 -1.04 -10.40 17.38
C GLU A 23 -0.46 -11.74 16.91
N GLN A 24 -1.32 -12.69 16.52
CA GLN A 24 -0.92 -14.05 16.09
C GLN A 24 -0.67 -14.15 14.58
N THR A 25 -0.99 -13.13 13.81
CA THR A 25 -0.89 -13.12 12.35
C THR A 25 -0.24 -11.82 11.86
N GLU A 26 0.16 -11.78 10.60
CA GLU A 26 0.64 -10.53 9.96
C GLU A 26 -0.51 -9.58 9.55
N LEU A 27 -1.75 -9.93 9.91
CA LEU A 27 -2.92 -9.13 9.56
C LEU A 27 -3.06 -7.92 10.48
N THR A 28 -3.46 -6.78 9.91
CA THR A 28 -3.87 -5.64 10.72
C THR A 28 -5.21 -5.91 11.38
N ARG A 29 -5.46 -5.32 12.55
CA ARG A 29 -6.74 -5.46 13.26
C ARG A 29 -7.95 -5.08 12.39
N SER A 30 -7.80 -4.08 11.52
CA SER A 30 -8.85 -3.69 10.57
C SER A 30 -9.12 -4.75 9.52
N ALA A 31 -8.08 -5.44 9.03
CA ALA A 31 -8.22 -6.55 8.10
C ALA A 31 -8.95 -7.74 8.77
N VAL A 32 -8.56 -8.07 10.02
CA VAL A 32 -9.23 -9.10 10.81
C VAL A 32 -10.72 -8.78 10.99
N GLN A 33 -11.06 -7.53 11.35
CA GLN A 33 -12.45 -7.13 11.52
C GLN A 33 -13.27 -7.27 10.23
N LYS A 34 -12.67 -6.95 9.07
CA LYS A 34 -13.30 -7.14 7.77
C LYS A 34 -13.57 -8.62 7.49
N LEU A 35 -12.58 -9.50 7.74
CA LEU A 35 -12.76 -10.96 7.60
C LEU A 35 -13.87 -11.50 8.53
N MET A 36 -13.98 -10.96 9.73
CA MET A 36 -15.06 -11.31 10.66
C MET A 36 -16.43 -10.86 10.17
N GLU A 37 -16.54 -9.65 9.61
CA GLU A 37 -17.78 -9.13 9.01
C GLU A 37 -18.21 -9.95 7.77
N GLU A 38 -17.25 -10.47 7.01
CA GLU A 38 -17.46 -11.37 5.87
C GLU A 38 -17.76 -12.82 6.29
N GLY A 39 -17.74 -13.12 7.60
CA GLY A 39 -17.98 -14.48 8.12
C GLY A 39 -16.83 -15.46 7.89
N ARG A 40 -15.65 -14.98 7.52
CA ARG A 40 -14.44 -15.80 7.22
C ARG A 40 -13.63 -16.18 8.44
N VAL A 41 -14.02 -15.72 9.62
CA VAL A 41 -13.42 -16.14 10.90
C VAL A 41 -14.44 -16.97 11.66
N THR A 42 -14.10 -18.23 11.90
CA THR A 42 -15.02 -19.22 12.49
C THR A 42 -14.39 -19.93 13.67
N ALA A 43 -15.23 -20.40 14.61
CA ALA A 43 -14.84 -21.42 15.58
C ALA A 43 -15.91 -22.51 15.59
N ALA A 44 -15.48 -23.77 15.61
CA ALA A 44 -16.37 -24.95 15.47
C ALA A 44 -17.36 -24.80 14.30
N GLY A 45 -16.93 -24.20 13.18
CA GLY A 45 -17.73 -23.97 11.97
C GLY A 45 -18.77 -22.85 12.08
N LYS A 46 -18.77 -22.04 13.14
CA LYS A 46 -19.69 -20.91 13.31
C LYS A 46 -18.94 -19.58 13.16
N PRO A 47 -19.46 -18.61 12.36
CA PRO A 47 -18.87 -17.29 12.22
C PRO A 47 -18.81 -16.56 13.57
N LEU A 48 -17.70 -15.86 13.81
CA LEU A 48 -17.46 -15.09 15.02
C LEU A 48 -17.61 -13.60 14.75
N ALA A 49 -18.35 -12.91 15.61
CA ALA A 49 -18.59 -11.47 15.50
C ALA A 49 -17.37 -10.65 15.95
N LYS A 50 -17.21 -9.43 15.40
CA LYS A 50 -16.04 -8.56 15.67
C LYS A 50 -15.82 -8.16 17.12
N ASN A 51 -16.82 -8.30 17.96
CA ASN A 51 -16.74 -8.03 19.41
C ASN A 51 -16.61 -9.31 20.26
N THR A 52 -16.43 -10.46 19.63
CA THR A 52 -16.25 -11.75 20.31
C THR A 52 -15.02 -11.69 21.23
N ARG A 53 -15.18 -12.23 22.44
CA ARG A 53 -14.09 -12.47 23.37
C ARG A 53 -13.79 -13.96 23.41
N LEU A 54 -12.50 -14.29 23.50
CA LEU A 54 -12.02 -15.65 23.61
C LEU A 54 -12.45 -16.28 24.94
N THR A 55 -12.76 -17.56 24.91
CA THR A 55 -13.07 -18.36 26.12
C THR A 55 -11.86 -19.17 26.59
N GLY A 56 -10.84 -19.32 25.73
CA GLY A 56 -9.63 -20.11 25.95
C GLY A 56 -9.79 -21.58 25.56
N GLY A 57 -8.79 -22.10 24.86
CA GLY A 57 -8.78 -23.52 24.40
C GLY A 57 -9.60 -23.78 23.13
N GLU A 58 -10.14 -22.76 22.49
CA GLU A 58 -10.89 -22.88 21.23
C GLU A 58 -9.98 -22.86 20.00
N THR A 59 -10.40 -23.54 18.95
CA THR A 59 -9.74 -23.50 17.64
C THR A 59 -10.45 -22.50 16.76
N VAL A 60 -9.72 -21.49 16.31
CA VAL A 60 -10.19 -20.44 15.40
C VAL A 60 -9.65 -20.72 14.00
N SER A 61 -10.53 -20.74 13.01
CA SER A 61 -10.19 -20.87 11.59
C SER A 61 -10.39 -19.52 10.91
N VAL A 62 -9.36 -19.06 10.19
CA VAL A 62 -9.38 -17.82 9.41
C VAL A 62 -9.20 -18.17 7.95
N GLU A 63 -10.23 -17.92 7.16
CA GLU A 63 -10.19 -18.08 5.71
C GLU A 63 -9.72 -16.75 5.08
N LEU A 64 -8.49 -16.79 4.54
CA LEU A 64 -7.98 -15.63 3.81
C LEU A 64 -8.59 -15.60 2.40
N PRO A 65 -9.12 -14.46 1.95
CA PRO A 65 -9.52 -14.32 0.56
C PRO A 65 -8.30 -14.56 -0.34
N GLU A 66 -8.51 -15.24 -1.44
CA GLU A 66 -7.49 -15.23 -2.49
C GLU A 66 -7.22 -13.77 -2.87
N PRO A 67 -5.94 -13.40 -3.08
CA PRO A 67 -5.65 -12.10 -3.64
C PRO A 67 -6.44 -11.97 -4.94
N GLU A 68 -7.42 -11.08 -4.97
CA GLU A 68 -8.04 -10.72 -6.24
C GLU A 68 -6.90 -10.17 -7.10
N ALA A 69 -6.59 -10.88 -8.18
CA ALA A 69 -5.74 -10.34 -9.23
C ALA A 69 -6.51 -9.12 -9.77
N VAL A 70 -6.14 -7.94 -9.30
CA VAL A 70 -6.65 -6.70 -9.88
C VAL A 70 -5.89 -6.54 -11.19
N ASP A 71 -6.47 -7.06 -12.26
CA ASP A 71 -5.97 -6.78 -13.61
C ASP A 71 -5.99 -5.27 -13.83
N ILE A 72 -4.83 -4.66 -13.73
CA ILE A 72 -4.72 -3.23 -14.02
C ILE A 72 -4.76 -3.07 -15.53
N VAL A 73 -5.91 -2.61 -16.02
CA VAL A 73 -6.12 -2.42 -17.45
C VAL A 73 -5.33 -1.21 -17.95
N PRO A 74 -4.49 -1.35 -19.01
CA PRO A 74 -3.84 -0.21 -19.66
C PRO A 74 -4.86 0.83 -20.14
N GLN A 75 -4.61 2.12 -19.86
CA GLN A 75 -5.50 3.20 -20.27
C GLN A 75 -4.72 4.30 -20.97
N ASN A 76 -5.26 4.78 -22.09
CA ASN A 76 -4.67 5.90 -22.84
C ASN A 76 -4.90 7.23 -22.10
N ILE A 77 -4.12 7.44 -21.05
CA ILE A 77 -4.07 8.68 -20.27
C ILE A 77 -2.81 9.43 -20.71
N PRO A 78 -2.92 10.71 -21.15
CA PRO A 78 -1.76 11.49 -21.55
C PRO A 78 -0.71 11.59 -20.44
N LEU A 79 0.56 11.30 -20.78
CA LEU A 79 1.71 11.44 -19.88
C LEU A 79 2.59 12.59 -20.35
N ASP A 80 2.99 13.45 -19.42
CA ASP A 80 4.05 14.45 -19.62
C ASP A 80 5.40 13.76 -19.34
N VAL A 81 5.96 13.10 -20.38
CA VAL A 81 7.22 12.37 -20.29
C VAL A 81 8.37 13.36 -20.36
N VAL A 82 9.17 13.45 -19.28
CA VAL A 82 10.33 14.34 -19.18
C VAL A 82 11.61 13.65 -19.64
N TYR A 83 11.72 12.37 -19.40
CA TYR A 83 12.85 11.54 -19.81
C TYR A 83 12.42 10.09 -19.97
N GLU A 84 12.95 9.40 -20.96
CA GLU A 84 12.74 7.98 -21.16
C GLU A 84 13.94 7.34 -21.88
N ASP A 85 14.34 6.16 -21.44
CA ASP A 85 15.31 5.28 -22.09
C ASP A 85 14.88 3.81 -22.01
N GLU A 86 15.80 2.86 -22.15
CA GLU A 86 15.51 1.42 -22.08
C GLU A 86 15.23 0.96 -20.64
N ASP A 87 15.75 1.66 -19.65
CA ASP A 87 15.73 1.27 -18.24
C ASP A 87 14.66 2.00 -17.42
N VAL A 88 14.42 3.28 -17.69
CA VAL A 88 13.55 4.12 -16.86
C VAL A 88 12.67 5.05 -17.68
N ILE A 89 11.57 5.45 -17.10
CA ILE A 89 10.73 6.55 -17.56
C ILE A 89 10.50 7.54 -16.42
N VAL A 90 10.67 8.83 -16.70
CA VAL A 90 10.39 9.93 -15.78
C VAL A 90 9.23 10.75 -16.32
N VAL A 91 8.18 10.86 -15.52
CA VAL A 91 6.98 11.60 -15.89
C VAL A 91 6.72 12.75 -14.91
N ASN A 92 6.24 13.87 -15.41
CA ASN A 92 5.74 14.95 -14.59
C ASN A 92 4.26 14.71 -14.26
N LYS A 93 4.00 14.10 -13.11
CA LYS A 93 2.65 13.78 -12.68
C LYS A 93 1.84 15.05 -12.42
N PRO A 94 0.67 15.24 -13.04
CA PRO A 94 -0.20 16.37 -12.72
C PRO A 94 -0.83 16.20 -11.33
N LYS A 95 -1.26 17.31 -10.73
CA LYS A 95 -2.14 17.32 -9.57
C LYS A 95 -3.45 16.58 -9.88
N GLY A 96 -3.98 15.84 -8.93
CA GLY A 96 -5.23 15.09 -9.07
C GLY A 96 -5.06 13.65 -9.55
N LEU A 97 -3.94 13.30 -10.21
CA LEU A 97 -3.67 11.94 -10.65
C LEU A 97 -3.15 11.08 -9.50
N VAL A 98 -3.83 9.95 -9.26
CA VAL A 98 -3.39 8.92 -8.29
C VAL A 98 -2.29 8.07 -8.92
N VAL A 99 -1.29 7.64 -8.14
CA VAL A 99 -0.16 6.88 -8.70
C VAL A 99 -0.56 5.44 -9.03
N HIS A 100 -1.26 4.76 -8.13
CA HIS A 100 -1.65 3.36 -8.33
C HIS A 100 -3.07 3.10 -7.84
N PRO A 101 -3.76 2.06 -8.36
CA PRO A 101 -5.10 1.71 -7.94
C PRO A 101 -5.21 1.50 -6.42
N ALA A 102 -6.30 1.98 -5.85
CA ALA A 102 -6.62 1.88 -4.44
C ALA A 102 -8.15 1.87 -4.24
N PRO A 103 -8.68 1.48 -3.07
CA PRO A 103 -10.10 1.63 -2.77
C PRO A 103 -10.59 3.05 -3.06
N GLY A 104 -11.62 3.16 -3.90
CA GLY A 104 -12.16 4.44 -4.38
C GLY A 104 -11.50 5.01 -5.65
N HIS A 105 -10.42 4.40 -6.14
CA HIS A 105 -9.74 4.73 -7.40
C HIS A 105 -9.21 3.44 -8.05
N PRO A 106 -10.09 2.58 -8.58
CA PRO A 106 -9.68 1.29 -9.15
C PRO A 106 -8.92 1.42 -10.47
N ASP A 107 -9.11 2.53 -11.17
CA ASP A 107 -8.52 2.86 -12.47
C ASP A 107 -8.22 4.36 -12.60
N GLY A 108 -7.87 4.81 -13.80
CA GLY A 108 -7.54 6.22 -14.05
C GLY A 108 -6.26 6.68 -13.34
N THR A 109 -5.31 5.78 -13.07
CA THR A 109 -4.09 6.06 -12.32
C THR A 109 -2.87 6.18 -13.22
N LEU A 110 -1.76 6.67 -12.65
CA LEU A 110 -0.48 6.72 -13.36
C LEU A 110 -0.02 5.35 -13.84
N VAL A 111 -0.26 4.29 -13.06
CA VAL A 111 0.08 2.92 -13.45
C VAL A 111 -0.72 2.48 -14.69
N ASN A 112 -2.01 2.80 -14.77
CA ASN A 112 -2.81 2.51 -15.98
C ASN A 112 -2.23 3.21 -17.22
N ALA A 113 -1.77 4.46 -17.07
CA ALA A 113 -1.14 5.23 -18.14
C ALA A 113 0.23 4.66 -18.54
N LEU A 114 1.06 4.29 -17.57
CA LEU A 114 2.36 3.69 -17.81
C LEU A 114 2.25 2.33 -18.50
N LEU A 115 1.31 1.48 -18.11
CA LEU A 115 1.02 0.21 -18.79
C LEU A 115 0.62 0.42 -20.24
N TYR A 116 -0.17 1.45 -20.53
CA TYR A 116 -0.54 1.77 -21.91
C TYR A 116 0.66 2.28 -22.74
N HIS A 117 1.49 3.14 -22.13
CA HIS A 117 2.63 3.77 -22.81
C HIS A 117 3.79 2.79 -23.01
N CYS A 118 4.16 2.04 -21.97
CA CYS A 118 5.33 1.15 -21.97
C CYS A 118 5.00 -0.29 -22.44
N GLY A 119 3.73 -0.70 -22.43
CA GLY A 119 3.33 -2.08 -22.71
C GLY A 119 4.03 -3.07 -21.76
N ASP A 120 4.60 -4.13 -22.34
CA ASP A 120 5.24 -5.22 -21.58
C ASP A 120 6.64 -4.85 -21.02
N SER A 121 7.10 -3.61 -21.23
CA SER A 121 8.45 -3.19 -20.78
C SER A 121 8.48 -2.57 -19.38
N LEU A 122 7.47 -2.76 -18.53
CA LEU A 122 7.52 -2.34 -17.13
C LEU A 122 7.99 -3.47 -16.23
N SER A 123 8.83 -3.14 -15.23
CA SER A 123 9.27 -4.11 -14.22
C SER A 123 8.09 -4.71 -13.46
N GLY A 124 8.08 -6.03 -13.33
CA GLY A 124 7.07 -6.81 -12.60
C GLY A 124 7.40 -7.11 -11.15
N ILE A 125 8.54 -6.68 -10.60
CA ILE A 125 9.01 -7.07 -9.25
C ILE A 125 7.99 -6.80 -8.15
N ASN A 126 7.26 -5.69 -8.20
CA ASN A 126 6.23 -5.36 -7.21
C ASN A 126 4.86 -5.99 -7.52
N GLY A 127 4.84 -6.98 -8.42
CA GLY A 127 3.64 -7.69 -8.84
C GLY A 127 2.73 -6.86 -9.75
N GLU A 128 1.61 -7.44 -10.14
CA GLU A 128 0.67 -6.89 -11.10
C GLU A 128 0.07 -5.54 -10.67
N LEU A 129 0.01 -5.28 -9.35
CA LEU A 129 -0.61 -4.06 -8.81
C LEU A 129 0.26 -2.81 -8.91
N ARG A 130 1.59 -2.93 -9.12
CA ARG A 130 2.52 -1.80 -9.07
C ARG A 130 3.66 -1.92 -10.07
N PRO A 131 3.40 -2.27 -11.33
CA PRO A 131 4.46 -2.47 -12.30
C PRO A 131 5.31 -1.21 -12.44
N GLY A 132 6.63 -1.37 -12.33
CA GLY A 132 7.61 -0.30 -12.47
C GLY A 132 7.66 0.75 -11.37
N ILE A 133 6.73 0.78 -10.43
CA ILE A 133 6.64 1.84 -9.41
C ILE A 133 7.60 1.56 -8.26
N VAL A 134 8.59 2.42 -8.07
CA VAL A 134 9.58 2.38 -6.99
C VAL A 134 9.29 3.39 -5.87
N HIS A 135 8.55 4.47 -6.16
CA HIS A 135 8.12 5.47 -5.18
C HIS A 135 6.80 6.12 -5.57
N ARG A 136 6.24 6.91 -4.68
CA ARG A 136 4.98 7.62 -4.93
C ARG A 136 4.98 9.01 -4.32
N ILE A 137 4.16 9.88 -4.89
CA ILE A 137 3.75 11.16 -4.32
C ILE A 137 2.22 11.17 -4.21
N ASP A 138 1.67 12.02 -3.37
CA ASP A 138 0.23 12.07 -3.14
C ASP A 138 -0.54 12.53 -4.38
N ARG A 139 -1.85 12.25 -4.40
CA ARG A 139 -2.74 12.63 -5.50
C ARG A 139 -2.62 14.10 -5.87
N ASP A 140 -2.64 14.97 -4.86
CA ASP A 140 -2.65 16.43 -5.07
C ASP A 140 -1.24 17.05 -5.13
N THR A 141 -0.19 16.23 -4.99
CA THR A 141 1.19 16.63 -5.27
C THR A 141 1.50 16.43 -6.74
N SER A 142 1.98 17.46 -7.42
CA SER A 142 2.51 17.38 -8.78
C SER A 142 4.03 17.24 -8.77
N GLY A 143 4.61 16.78 -9.88
CA GLY A 143 6.04 16.71 -10.06
C GLY A 143 6.55 15.36 -10.53
N LEU A 144 7.87 15.18 -10.51
CA LEU A 144 8.54 14.06 -11.15
C LEU A 144 8.34 12.76 -10.41
N ILE A 145 7.97 11.72 -11.16
CA ILE A 145 7.98 10.32 -10.74
C ILE A 145 8.85 9.56 -11.72
N ILE A 146 9.77 8.73 -11.20
CA ILE A 146 10.56 7.79 -11.96
C ILE A 146 9.95 6.40 -11.80
N ALA A 147 9.80 5.68 -12.91
CA ALA A 147 9.38 4.29 -12.94
C ALA A 147 10.41 3.44 -13.68
N ALA A 148 10.55 2.19 -13.27
CA ALA A 148 11.48 1.23 -13.85
C ALA A 148 10.82 0.47 -15.00
N LYS A 149 11.48 0.40 -16.15
CA LYS A 149 11.02 -0.34 -17.33
C LYS A 149 11.47 -1.81 -17.32
N ASN A 150 12.45 -2.16 -16.47
CA ASN A 150 12.91 -3.54 -16.28
C ASN A 150 13.30 -3.79 -14.83
N ASP A 151 13.50 -5.05 -14.48
CA ASP A 151 13.76 -5.50 -13.11
C ASP A 151 15.14 -5.06 -12.60
N PHE A 152 16.14 -4.95 -13.46
CA PHE A 152 17.46 -4.43 -13.09
C PHE A 152 17.37 -2.98 -12.61
N ALA A 153 16.73 -2.12 -13.39
CA ALA A 153 16.51 -0.72 -13.04
C ALA A 153 15.68 -0.59 -11.76
N HIS A 154 14.67 -1.46 -11.58
CA HIS A 154 13.84 -1.47 -10.39
C HIS A 154 14.67 -1.71 -9.12
N VAL A 155 15.49 -2.75 -9.12
CA VAL A 155 16.38 -3.06 -7.98
C VAL A 155 17.32 -1.89 -7.70
N LYS A 156 17.95 -1.33 -8.73
CA LYS A 156 18.90 -0.20 -8.59
C LYS A 156 18.25 1.08 -8.08
N LEU A 157 17.05 1.39 -8.53
CA LEU A 157 16.29 2.54 -8.02
C LEU A 157 15.84 2.30 -6.57
N ALA A 158 15.39 1.09 -6.23
CA ALA A 158 15.00 0.75 -4.87
C ALA A 158 16.18 0.86 -3.88
N GLU A 159 17.39 0.39 -4.26
CA GLU A 159 18.61 0.56 -3.49
C GLU A 159 18.90 2.06 -3.23
N GLN A 160 18.88 2.90 -4.28
CA GLN A 160 19.12 4.34 -4.17
C GLN A 160 18.05 5.08 -3.35
N LEU A 161 16.83 4.60 -3.34
CA LEU A 161 15.77 5.15 -2.50
C LEU A 161 15.95 4.77 -1.02
N GLN A 162 16.44 3.55 -0.75
CA GLN A 162 16.69 3.02 0.58
C GLN A 162 17.88 3.72 1.26
N ASP A 163 18.96 3.91 0.54
CA ASP A 163 20.17 4.58 1.05
C ASP A 163 20.12 6.12 0.91
N HIS A 164 19.01 6.65 0.38
CA HIS A 164 18.76 8.07 0.16
C HIS A 164 19.73 8.77 -0.82
N THR A 165 20.44 8.03 -1.67
CA THR A 165 21.29 8.61 -2.72
C THR A 165 20.47 9.20 -3.87
N LEU A 166 19.26 8.67 -4.13
CA LEU A 166 18.29 9.32 -5.00
C LEU A 166 17.58 10.45 -4.23
N ALA A 167 18.14 11.65 -4.34
CA ALA A 167 17.63 12.83 -3.64
C ALA A 167 16.25 13.28 -4.18
N ARG A 168 15.36 13.63 -3.26
CA ARG A 168 14.01 14.14 -3.57
C ARG A 168 13.83 15.53 -2.99
N THR A 169 13.61 16.50 -3.87
CA THR A 169 13.41 17.89 -3.48
C THR A 169 11.97 18.31 -3.74
N TYR A 170 11.33 18.90 -2.74
CA TYR A 170 9.95 19.38 -2.82
C TYR A 170 9.89 20.89 -2.59
N ARG A 171 8.92 21.54 -3.22
CA ARG A 171 8.52 22.91 -2.92
C ARG A 171 7.08 22.92 -2.45
N CYS A 172 6.79 23.69 -1.41
CA CYS A 172 5.43 23.81 -0.88
C CYS A 172 5.16 25.25 -0.44
N ILE A 173 3.88 25.58 -0.37
CA ILE A 173 3.39 26.82 0.22
C ILE A 173 2.81 26.42 1.58
N VAL A 174 3.25 27.12 2.63
CA VAL A 174 2.81 26.87 4.00
C VAL A 174 2.05 28.07 4.55
N THR A 175 1.22 27.85 5.56
CA THR A 175 0.52 28.91 6.27
C THR A 175 1.46 29.53 7.32
N GLY A 176 1.47 30.85 7.40
CA GLY A 176 2.32 31.62 8.32
C GLY A 176 3.73 31.87 7.76
N ASN A 177 4.61 32.31 8.65
CA ASN A 177 5.99 32.63 8.32
C ASN A 177 6.94 31.77 9.15
N LEU A 178 7.96 31.21 8.52
CA LEU A 178 9.07 30.60 9.22
C LEU A 178 9.96 31.70 9.83
N ARG A 179 10.49 31.44 11.03
CA ARG A 179 11.39 32.40 11.70
C ARG A 179 12.78 32.42 11.08
N GLU A 180 13.21 31.26 10.61
CA GLU A 180 14.53 31.02 10.03
C GLU A 180 14.37 30.62 8.57
N ASP A 181 15.35 30.99 7.73
CA ASP A 181 15.35 30.68 6.29
C ASP A 181 15.62 29.19 6.00
N ASN A 182 16.22 28.49 6.95
CA ASN A 182 16.50 27.06 6.87
C ASN A 182 16.39 26.39 8.25
N GLY A 183 16.21 25.09 8.24
CA GLY A 183 16.11 24.29 9.46
C GLY A 183 15.95 22.82 9.15
N THR A 184 16.12 21.98 10.16
CA THR A 184 15.93 20.52 10.05
C THR A 184 14.90 20.07 11.07
N VAL A 185 13.94 19.27 10.61
CA VAL A 185 12.96 18.60 11.48
C VAL A 185 13.32 17.12 11.56
N ILE A 186 13.63 16.67 12.78
CA ILE A 186 13.90 15.25 13.05
C ILE A 186 12.76 14.75 13.94
N ALA A 187 11.80 14.07 13.31
CA ALA A 187 10.64 13.53 14.02
C ALA A 187 10.12 12.29 13.29
N PRO A 188 9.55 11.31 14.00
CA PRO A 188 8.86 10.19 13.36
C PRO A 188 7.62 10.68 12.60
N ILE A 189 7.38 10.08 11.43
CA ILE A 189 6.16 10.34 10.65
C ILE A 189 5.12 9.30 11.02
N GLY A 190 3.91 9.74 11.34
CA GLY A 190 2.79 8.88 11.68
C GLY A 190 1.45 9.52 11.36
N ARG A 191 0.39 8.73 11.45
CA ARG A 191 -0.98 9.26 11.30
C ARG A 191 -1.36 10.06 12.54
N CYS A 192 -1.98 11.22 12.33
CA CYS A 192 -2.54 12.00 13.43
C CYS A 192 -3.69 11.22 14.11
N PRO A 193 -3.65 10.97 15.43
CA PRO A 193 -4.72 10.26 16.11
C PRO A 193 -6.06 11.00 16.08
N ALA A 194 -6.05 12.34 16.01
CA ALA A 194 -7.22 13.20 16.01
C ALA A 194 -7.82 13.40 14.60
N ASP A 195 -7.04 13.22 13.55
CA ASP A 195 -7.49 13.36 12.15
C ASP A 195 -7.00 12.15 11.34
N ARG A 196 -7.90 11.21 11.10
CA ARG A 196 -7.62 9.94 10.40
C ARG A 196 -8.02 9.97 8.92
N LYS A 197 -8.16 11.14 8.33
CA LYS A 197 -8.46 11.26 6.90
C LYS A 197 -7.28 10.91 6.03
#